data_eb918df4f9681b0b254ebd4634e72c70
#
_entry.id   eb918df4f9681b0b254ebd4634e72c70
#
_cell.length_a   1.000
_cell.length_b   1.000
_cell.length_c   1.000
_cell.angle_alpha   90.00
_cell.angle_beta   90.00
_cell.angle_gamma   90.00
#
_symmetry.space_group_name_H-M   'P 1'
#
loop_
_entity.id
_entity.type
_entity.pdbx_description
1 polymer ?
#
loop_
_entity_poly.entity_id
_entity_poly.type
_entity_poly.pdbx_seq_one_letter_code
_entity_poly.pdbx_strand_id
1 'polypeptide(L)'
;MANEYSINGITLRQSIETMPEDCILFRSDFPEYHTEFVGSILSELTTEGILVKIAHGIYTKPRKSKFGVVLPSVDKVVQAIAIRDNAEVLPSGMTALNALGLSTQVPMNYTYLTTGSERTVNLSNRKVVLKRGVPKNFCYETRLISLLVQALKALKKENVGESELKVIRQLVLKETDKEALVKDVDMMPAWMKRIIKPMLTA
;
A
#
# COMPACT_ATOMS: atom_id res chain seq x y z
N MET A 1 28.24 16.83 27.09
CA MET A 1 26.89 16.28 26.88
C MET A 1 26.36 16.36 25.44
N ALA A 2 27.22 16.65 24.45
CA ALA A 2 26.78 16.76 23.03
C ALA A 2 27.01 15.48 22.19
N ASN A 3 27.52 14.40 22.78
CA ASN A 3 28.00 13.25 22.03
C ASN A 3 27.15 11.96 22.15
N GLU A 4 26.08 11.98 22.95
CA GLU A 4 25.26 10.78 23.20
C GLU A 4 24.19 10.52 22.12
N TYR A 5 23.96 11.50 21.23
CA TYR A 5 22.87 11.46 20.24
C TYR A 5 23.34 11.67 18.80
N SER A 6 24.63 11.48 18.54
CA SER A 6 25.22 11.62 17.20
C SER A 6 25.90 10.31 16.81
N ILE A 7 25.51 9.72 15.68
CA ILE A 7 26.18 8.59 15.05
C ILE A 7 26.89 9.09 13.81
N ASN A 8 28.19 8.80 13.69
CA ASN A 8 29.04 9.29 12.59
C ASN A 8 29.05 10.83 12.41
N GLY A 9 28.88 11.60 13.52
CA GLY A 9 28.86 13.06 13.49
C GLY A 9 27.57 13.69 13.00
N ILE A 10 26.54 12.89 12.69
CA ILE A 10 25.21 13.36 12.26
C ILE A 10 24.20 13.07 13.38
N THR A 11 23.47 14.09 13.81
CA THR A 11 22.39 13.90 14.78
C THR A 11 21.16 13.27 14.12
N LEU A 12 20.34 12.57 14.91
CA LEU A 12 19.06 12.01 14.42
C LEU A 12 18.21 13.08 13.72
N ARG A 13 18.15 14.28 14.28
CA ARG A 13 17.42 15.41 13.68
C ARG A 13 17.93 15.72 12.28
N GLN A 14 19.23 15.91 12.11
CA GLN A 14 19.86 16.19 10.83
C GLN A 14 19.60 15.06 9.81
N SER A 15 19.69 13.81 10.27
CA SER A 15 19.37 12.65 9.44
C SER A 15 17.95 12.73 8.89
N ILE A 16 16.95 13.04 9.72
CA ILE A 16 15.56 13.16 9.30
C ILE A 16 15.34 14.38 8.39
N GLU A 17 15.99 15.51 8.68
CA GLU A 17 15.86 16.73 7.86
C GLU A 17 16.43 16.56 6.45
N THR A 18 17.42 15.69 6.28
CA THR A 18 18.02 15.38 4.96
C THR A 18 17.25 14.31 4.17
N MET A 19 16.31 13.61 4.80
CA MET A 19 15.51 12.60 4.11
C MET A 19 14.65 13.21 2.98
N PRO A 20 14.35 12.42 1.93
CA PRO A 20 13.55 12.90 0.81
C PRO A 20 12.13 13.26 1.24
N GLU A 21 11.52 14.20 0.51
CA GLU A 21 10.11 14.48 0.65
C GLU A 21 9.26 13.23 0.35
N ASP A 22 8.07 13.17 0.94
CA ASP A 22 7.12 12.07 0.75
C ASP A 22 7.62 10.71 1.32
N CYS A 23 8.69 10.70 2.15
CA CYS A 23 9.09 9.52 2.91
C CYS A 23 8.12 9.25 4.06
N ILE A 24 8.01 7.98 4.44
CA ILE A 24 7.22 7.54 5.61
C ILE A 24 8.19 7.07 6.67
N LEU A 25 7.97 7.53 7.90
CA LEU A 25 8.87 7.29 9.03
C LEU A 25 8.11 6.64 10.18
N PHE A 26 8.76 5.67 10.80
CA PHE A 26 8.32 5.01 12.04
C PHE A 26 9.39 5.20 13.12
N ARG A 27 9.01 5.06 14.38
CA ARG A 27 10.01 5.07 15.47
C ARG A 27 11.03 3.92 15.34
N SER A 28 10.59 2.79 14.81
CA SER A 28 11.44 1.61 14.59
C SER A 28 12.50 1.76 13.50
N ASP A 29 12.44 2.82 12.69
CA ASP A 29 13.40 3.04 11.61
C ASP A 29 14.76 3.53 12.12
N PHE A 30 14.84 3.84 13.41
CA PHE A 30 16.05 4.35 14.08
C PHE A 30 16.41 3.46 15.27
N PRO A 31 16.75 2.18 15.04
CA PRO A 31 17.01 1.21 16.12
C PRO A 31 18.24 1.53 16.97
N GLU A 32 19.14 2.38 16.46
CA GLU A 32 20.36 2.83 17.13
C GLU A 32 20.09 3.86 18.24
N TYR A 33 18.86 4.42 18.31
CA TYR A 33 18.47 5.40 19.32
C TYR A 33 17.36 4.84 20.23
N HIS A 34 17.36 5.32 21.48
CA HIS A 34 16.25 4.98 22.38
C HIS A 34 14.90 5.42 21.83
N THR A 35 13.89 4.55 21.86
CA THR A 35 12.57 4.77 21.27
C THR A 35 11.88 6.04 21.77
N GLU A 36 12.07 6.39 23.06
CA GLU A 36 11.51 7.62 23.65
C GLU A 36 12.17 8.87 23.08
N PHE A 37 13.50 8.83 22.91
CA PHE A 37 14.25 9.91 22.28
C PHE A 37 13.82 10.13 20.84
N VAL A 38 13.73 9.04 20.03
CA VAL A 38 13.20 9.12 18.68
C VAL A 38 11.79 9.75 18.67
N GLY A 39 10.94 9.31 19.58
CA GLY A 39 9.57 9.85 19.71
C GLY A 39 9.55 11.34 20.03
N SER A 40 10.45 11.84 20.85
CA SER A 40 10.60 13.26 21.17
C SER A 40 11.01 14.08 19.94
N ILE A 41 12.04 13.66 19.23
CA ILE A 41 12.52 14.33 18.01
C ILE A 41 11.46 14.36 16.92
N LEU A 42 10.75 13.22 16.66
CA LEU A 42 9.66 13.18 15.69
C LEU A 42 8.50 14.13 16.06
N SER A 43 8.21 14.25 17.35
CA SER A 43 7.20 15.19 17.86
C SER A 43 7.62 16.64 17.70
N GLU A 44 8.85 16.97 18.03
CA GLU A 44 9.45 18.29 17.86
C GLU A 44 9.41 18.74 16.38
N LEU A 45 9.92 17.89 15.46
CA LEU A 45 9.90 18.14 14.02
C LEU A 45 8.47 18.26 13.46
N THR A 46 7.51 17.60 14.10
CA THR A 46 6.09 17.75 13.74
C THR A 46 5.56 19.12 14.19
N THR A 47 5.93 19.58 15.38
CA THR A 47 5.53 20.91 15.89
C THR A 47 6.12 22.04 15.04
N GLU A 48 7.34 21.87 14.55
CA GLU A 48 8.01 22.79 13.63
C GLU A 48 7.48 22.74 12.19
N GLY A 49 6.60 21.78 11.86
CA GLY A 49 6.05 21.62 10.52
C GLY A 49 7.00 21.02 9.48
N ILE A 50 8.12 20.44 9.92
CA ILE A 50 9.06 19.69 9.06
C ILE A 50 8.48 18.33 8.75
N LEU A 51 7.84 17.68 9.73
CA LEU A 51 7.10 16.45 9.58
C LEU A 51 5.60 16.66 9.76
N VAL A 52 4.81 15.72 9.25
CA VAL A 52 3.38 15.60 9.52
C VAL A 52 3.10 14.23 10.10
N LYS A 53 2.44 14.19 11.25
CA LYS A 53 1.94 12.94 11.82
C LYS A 53 0.66 12.54 11.08
N ILE A 54 0.71 11.45 10.32
CA ILE A 54 -0.43 10.96 9.51
C ILE A 54 -1.27 9.91 10.22
N ALA A 55 -0.67 9.20 11.19
CA ALA A 55 -1.36 8.27 12.10
C ALA A 55 -0.54 8.09 13.38
N HIS A 56 -1.06 7.29 14.32
CA HIS A 56 -0.31 6.95 15.53
C HIS A 56 1.00 6.26 15.18
N GLY A 57 2.13 6.86 15.55
CA GLY A 57 3.47 6.34 15.27
C GLY A 57 3.91 6.35 13.81
N ILE A 58 3.16 7.03 12.93
CA ILE A 58 3.47 7.15 11.51
C ILE A 58 3.59 8.63 11.14
N TYR A 59 4.74 8.98 10.62
CA TYR A 59 5.08 10.34 10.24
C TYR A 59 5.49 10.38 8.76
N THR A 60 5.44 11.56 8.17
CA THR A 60 5.92 11.79 6.81
C THR A 60 6.58 13.15 6.72
N LYS A 61 7.61 13.25 5.86
CA LYS A 61 8.11 14.55 5.41
C LYS A 61 7.26 14.97 4.22
N PRO A 62 6.35 15.95 4.40
CA PRO A 62 5.37 16.26 3.38
C PRO A 62 6.03 16.94 2.18
N ARG A 63 5.50 16.67 0.98
CA ARG A 63 5.83 17.44 -0.20
C ARG A 63 5.06 18.76 -0.20
N LYS A 64 5.76 19.86 -0.46
CA LYS A 64 5.14 21.18 -0.61
C LYS A 64 4.75 21.41 -2.06
N SER A 65 3.53 21.87 -2.30
CA SER A 65 3.03 22.26 -3.62
C SER A 65 2.47 23.67 -3.60
N LYS A 66 2.17 24.23 -4.78
CA LYS A 66 1.49 25.54 -4.91
C LYS A 66 0.11 25.57 -4.21
N PHE A 67 -0.49 24.41 -4.00
CA PHE A 67 -1.82 24.26 -3.40
C PHE A 67 -1.77 23.82 -1.92
N GLY A 68 -0.58 23.80 -1.33
CA GLY A 68 -0.39 23.41 0.06
C GLY A 68 0.39 22.10 0.24
N VAL A 69 0.22 21.49 1.39
CA VAL A 69 0.90 20.26 1.79
C VAL A 69 0.26 19.05 1.11
N VAL A 70 1.10 18.25 0.43
CA VAL A 70 0.67 17.00 -0.20
C VAL A 70 1.12 15.83 0.67
N LEU A 71 0.17 15.08 1.17
CA LEU A 71 0.41 13.87 1.95
C LEU A 71 0.58 12.65 1.03
N PRO A 72 1.31 11.61 1.49
CA PRO A 72 1.46 10.37 0.73
C PRO A 72 0.12 9.68 0.49
N SER A 73 0.06 8.93 -0.61
CA SER A 73 -1.13 8.11 -0.91
C SER A 73 -1.33 7.02 0.13
N VAL A 74 -2.58 6.58 0.31
CA VAL A 74 -2.92 5.47 1.22
C VAL A 74 -2.10 4.21 0.87
N ASP A 75 -1.98 3.90 -0.42
CA ASP A 75 -1.22 2.73 -0.88
C ASP A 75 0.26 2.83 -0.46
N LYS A 76 0.88 4.00 -0.59
CA LYS A 76 2.27 4.22 -0.17
C LYS A 76 2.46 4.01 1.34
N VAL A 77 1.52 4.51 2.15
CA VAL A 77 1.55 4.29 3.61
C VAL A 77 1.39 2.81 3.95
N VAL A 78 0.47 2.12 3.28
CA VAL A 78 0.24 0.68 3.51
C VAL A 78 1.46 -0.15 3.09
N GLN A 79 2.11 0.19 1.97
CA GLN A 79 3.36 -0.46 1.56
C GLN A 79 4.49 -0.25 2.59
N ALA A 80 4.65 0.97 3.10
CA ALA A 80 5.63 1.24 4.15
C ALA A 80 5.36 0.44 5.43
N ILE A 81 4.09 0.33 5.83
CA ILE A 81 3.67 -0.53 6.94
C ILE A 81 4.03 -2.00 6.68
N ALA A 82 3.78 -2.48 5.47
CA ALA A 82 4.08 -3.87 5.08
C ALA A 82 5.58 -4.16 5.14
N ILE A 83 6.41 -3.27 4.61
CA ILE A 83 7.88 -3.39 4.67
C ILE A 83 8.35 -3.44 6.12
N ARG A 84 7.90 -2.50 6.97
CA ARG A 84 8.25 -2.48 8.39
C ARG A 84 7.90 -3.79 9.10
N ASP A 85 6.74 -4.33 8.78
CA ASP A 85 6.21 -5.54 9.44
C ASP A 85 6.73 -6.84 8.80
N ASN A 86 7.58 -6.75 7.78
CA ASN A 86 8.01 -7.88 6.95
C ASN A 86 6.82 -8.73 6.48
N ALA A 87 5.80 -8.06 5.94
CA ALA A 87 4.54 -8.64 5.52
C ALA A 87 4.19 -8.26 4.08
N GLU A 88 3.38 -9.07 3.44
CA GLU A 88 2.76 -8.73 2.16
C GLU A 88 1.40 -8.08 2.38
N VAL A 89 1.03 -7.20 1.47
CA VAL A 89 -0.29 -6.55 1.44
C VAL A 89 -0.88 -6.57 0.04
N LEU A 90 -2.18 -6.81 -0.02
CA LEU A 90 -2.94 -6.90 -1.27
C LEU A 90 -4.26 -6.13 -1.13
N PRO A 91 -4.52 -5.11 -1.96
CA PRO A 91 -5.81 -4.44 -2.00
C PRO A 91 -6.96 -5.44 -2.15
N SER A 92 -8.06 -5.22 -1.45
CA SER A 92 -9.24 -6.10 -1.48
C SER A 92 -10.54 -5.31 -1.54
N GLY A 93 -11.62 -5.95 -1.95
CA GLY A 93 -12.92 -5.30 -2.03
C GLY A 93 -12.94 -4.09 -2.98
N MET A 94 -13.58 -3.01 -2.55
CA MET A 94 -13.65 -1.76 -3.31
C MET A 94 -12.28 -1.14 -3.58
N THR A 95 -11.30 -1.36 -2.68
CA THR A 95 -9.92 -0.90 -2.88
C THR A 95 -9.29 -1.55 -4.11
N ALA A 96 -9.50 -2.86 -4.30
CA ALA A 96 -8.99 -3.58 -5.48
C ALA A 96 -9.72 -3.15 -6.76
N LEU A 97 -11.05 -2.96 -6.71
CA LEU A 97 -11.82 -2.47 -7.85
C LEU A 97 -11.35 -1.08 -8.30
N ASN A 98 -11.16 -0.17 -7.36
CA ASN A 98 -10.66 1.18 -7.66
C ASN A 98 -9.23 1.16 -8.20
N ALA A 99 -8.34 0.33 -7.62
CA ALA A 99 -6.95 0.20 -8.07
C ALA A 99 -6.82 -0.30 -9.51
N LEU A 100 -7.77 -1.11 -9.99
CA LEU A 100 -7.82 -1.62 -11.36
C LEU A 100 -8.64 -0.75 -12.32
N GLY A 101 -9.25 0.34 -11.84
CA GLY A 101 -10.15 1.18 -12.63
C GLY A 101 -11.48 0.50 -12.97
N LEU A 102 -11.84 -0.57 -12.26
CA LEU A 102 -13.15 -1.25 -12.37
C LEU A 102 -14.23 -0.54 -11.56
N SER A 103 -13.89 0.46 -10.79
CA SER A 103 -14.80 1.38 -10.12
C SER A 103 -14.19 2.77 -10.06
N THR A 104 -14.98 3.79 -10.35
CA THR A 104 -14.61 5.20 -10.19
C THR A 104 -14.81 5.70 -8.75
N GLN A 105 -15.47 4.92 -7.91
CA GLN A 105 -15.71 5.28 -6.52
C GLN A 105 -14.42 5.18 -5.72
N VAL A 106 -13.99 6.29 -5.14
CA VAL A 106 -12.86 6.31 -4.21
C VAL A 106 -13.34 5.83 -2.84
N PRO A 107 -12.82 4.72 -2.32
CA PRO A 107 -13.27 4.22 -1.03
C PRO A 107 -12.88 5.17 0.11
N MET A 108 -13.80 5.46 1.03
CA MET A 108 -13.50 6.13 2.30
C MET A 108 -12.77 5.18 3.27
N ASN A 109 -13.10 3.89 3.19
CA ASN A 109 -12.50 2.81 3.95
C ASN A 109 -11.71 1.92 3.00
N TYR A 110 -10.41 1.92 3.12
CA TYR A 110 -9.52 1.08 2.34
C TYR A 110 -9.35 -0.27 3.02
N THR A 111 -9.49 -1.35 2.28
CA THR A 111 -9.31 -2.71 2.80
C THR A 111 -8.16 -3.40 2.07
N TYR A 112 -7.24 -3.95 2.85
CA TYR A 112 -6.13 -4.76 2.35
C TYR A 112 -6.11 -6.10 3.08
N LEU A 113 -5.75 -7.16 2.37
CA LEU A 113 -5.31 -8.41 2.97
C LEU A 113 -3.84 -8.28 3.34
N THR A 114 -3.43 -8.91 4.43
CA THR A 114 -2.02 -8.94 4.86
C THR A 114 -1.63 -10.32 5.36
N THR A 115 -0.36 -10.68 5.17
CA THR A 115 0.25 -11.84 5.83
C THR A 115 0.63 -11.54 7.28
N GLY A 116 0.73 -10.25 7.64
CA GLY A 116 1.05 -9.77 8.97
C GLY A 116 -0.16 -9.67 9.91
N SER A 117 -0.06 -8.81 10.91
CA SER A 117 -1.08 -8.62 11.93
C SER A 117 -2.28 -7.81 11.44
N GLU A 118 -3.49 -8.27 11.76
CA GLU A 118 -4.72 -7.51 11.52
C GLU A 118 -4.75 -6.24 12.37
N ARG A 119 -5.11 -5.15 11.75
CA ARG A 119 -5.33 -3.88 12.45
C ARG A 119 -6.04 -2.85 11.61
N THR A 120 -6.52 -1.82 12.27
CA THR A 120 -7.04 -0.62 11.64
C THR A 120 -6.08 0.54 11.85
N VAL A 121 -5.77 1.27 10.79
CA VAL A 121 -4.97 2.49 10.81
C VAL A 121 -5.85 3.64 10.34
N ASN A 122 -5.99 4.67 11.16
CA ASN A 122 -6.74 5.88 10.81
C ASN A 122 -5.75 6.90 10.25
N LEU A 123 -5.85 7.17 8.96
CA LEU A 123 -5.05 8.14 8.23
C LEU A 123 -5.86 9.41 8.01
N SER A 124 -5.74 10.38 8.91
CA SER A 124 -6.54 11.62 8.87
C SER A 124 -8.05 11.32 8.73
N ASN A 125 -8.64 11.61 7.57
CA ASN A 125 -10.06 11.35 7.26
C ASN A 125 -10.33 10.01 6.57
N ARG A 126 -9.34 9.12 6.46
CA ARG A 126 -9.45 7.82 5.79
C ARG A 126 -9.15 6.69 6.75
N LYS A 127 -9.88 5.60 6.64
CA LYS A 127 -9.67 4.39 7.44
C LYS A 127 -9.06 3.29 6.57
N VAL A 128 -7.96 2.71 7.04
CA VAL A 128 -7.30 1.55 6.42
C VAL A 128 -7.51 0.34 7.33
N VAL A 129 -8.08 -0.71 6.78
CA VAL A 129 -8.31 -1.98 7.49
C VAL A 129 -7.40 -3.04 6.87
N LEU A 130 -6.44 -3.50 7.65
CA LEU A 130 -5.59 -4.65 7.31
C LEU A 130 -6.26 -5.90 7.89
N LYS A 131 -6.69 -6.82 7.01
CA LYS A 131 -7.31 -8.10 7.37
C LYS A 131 -6.34 -9.23 7.07
N ARG A 132 -6.30 -10.24 7.92
CA ARG A 132 -5.46 -11.39 7.66
C ARG A 132 -5.93 -12.12 6.40
N GLY A 133 -5.01 -12.27 5.45
CA GLY A 133 -5.21 -13.06 4.25
C GLY A 133 -4.78 -14.51 4.45
N VAL A 134 -5.40 -15.42 3.71
CA VAL A 134 -4.93 -16.82 3.64
C VAL A 134 -3.82 -16.94 2.59
N PRO A 135 -2.88 -17.93 2.70
CA PRO A 135 -1.77 -18.07 1.77
C PRO A 135 -2.19 -18.08 0.29
N LYS A 136 -3.34 -18.66 -0.01
CA LYS A 136 -3.91 -18.67 -1.37
C LYS A 136 -4.16 -17.30 -1.98
N ASN A 137 -4.24 -16.23 -1.18
CA ASN A 137 -4.41 -14.87 -1.70
C ASN A 137 -3.09 -14.29 -2.23
N PHE A 138 -1.96 -14.85 -1.81
CA PHE A 138 -0.60 -14.38 -2.11
C PHE A 138 0.19 -15.37 -2.97
N CYS A 139 -0.48 -16.35 -3.60
CA CYS A 139 0.18 -17.41 -4.37
C CYS A 139 0.44 -17.07 -5.83
N TYR A 140 -0.04 -15.93 -6.31
CA TYR A 140 0.13 -15.51 -7.71
C TYR A 140 1.45 -14.76 -7.90
N GLU A 141 2.15 -15.07 -8.99
CA GLU A 141 3.41 -14.44 -9.35
C GLU A 141 3.18 -12.98 -9.82
N THR A 142 2.10 -12.75 -10.60
CA THR A 142 1.76 -11.43 -11.10
C THR A 142 0.87 -10.64 -10.12
N ARG A 143 1.25 -9.38 -9.88
CA ARG A 143 0.42 -8.46 -9.09
C ARG A 143 -0.95 -8.24 -9.73
N LEU A 144 -1.01 -8.26 -11.07
CA LEU A 144 -2.25 -8.09 -11.81
C LEU A 144 -3.28 -9.16 -11.45
N ILE A 145 -2.91 -10.44 -11.49
CA ILE A 145 -3.83 -11.55 -11.19
C ILE A 145 -4.24 -11.53 -9.71
N SER A 146 -3.30 -11.28 -8.80
CA SER A 146 -3.62 -11.09 -7.38
C SER A 146 -4.73 -10.05 -7.18
N LEU A 147 -4.61 -8.88 -7.82
CA LEU A 147 -5.60 -7.80 -7.75
C LEU A 147 -6.91 -8.18 -8.43
N LEU A 148 -6.86 -8.77 -9.63
CA LEU A 148 -8.04 -9.19 -10.38
C LEU A 148 -8.87 -10.20 -9.60
N VAL A 149 -8.23 -11.16 -8.94
CA VAL A 149 -8.95 -12.13 -8.10
C VAL A 149 -9.68 -11.44 -6.95
N GLN A 150 -9.08 -10.45 -6.28
CA GLN A 150 -9.74 -9.71 -5.20
C GLN A 150 -10.85 -8.81 -5.72
N ALA A 151 -10.64 -8.15 -6.83
CA ALA A 151 -11.64 -7.30 -7.47
C ALA A 151 -12.85 -8.10 -7.97
N LEU A 152 -12.62 -9.21 -8.66
CA LEU A 152 -13.70 -10.07 -9.16
C LEU A 152 -14.47 -10.75 -8.02
N LYS A 153 -13.82 -11.12 -6.90
CA LYS A 153 -14.53 -11.58 -5.69
C LYS A 153 -15.49 -10.51 -5.15
N ALA A 154 -15.06 -9.26 -5.14
CA ALA A 154 -15.88 -8.14 -4.65
C ALA A 154 -17.04 -7.81 -5.61
N LEU A 155 -16.78 -7.82 -6.91
CA LEU A 155 -17.76 -7.54 -7.94
C LEU A 155 -18.82 -8.63 -8.03
N LYS A 156 -18.43 -9.89 -7.77
CA LYS A 156 -19.18 -11.13 -7.98
C LYS A 156 -19.43 -11.40 -9.47
N LYS A 157 -19.66 -12.69 -9.81
CA LYS A 157 -19.77 -13.16 -11.20
C LYS A 157 -20.92 -12.49 -11.97
N GLU A 158 -22.04 -12.31 -11.31
CA GLU A 158 -23.28 -11.75 -11.89
C GLU A 158 -23.17 -10.27 -12.28
N ASN A 159 -22.20 -9.54 -11.74
CA ASN A 159 -21.99 -8.12 -11.98
C ASN A 159 -20.83 -7.83 -12.96
N VAL A 160 -20.25 -8.85 -13.57
CA VAL A 160 -19.21 -8.68 -14.59
C VAL A 160 -19.87 -8.43 -15.92
N GLY A 161 -19.96 -7.16 -16.33
CA GLY A 161 -20.53 -6.72 -17.61
C GLY A 161 -19.45 -6.42 -18.66
N GLU A 162 -19.91 -5.90 -19.80
CA GLU A 162 -19.03 -5.56 -20.93
C GLU A 162 -18.01 -4.47 -20.60
N SER A 163 -18.40 -3.49 -19.76
CA SER A 163 -17.52 -2.42 -19.30
C SER A 163 -16.32 -2.96 -18.54
N GLU A 164 -16.56 -3.86 -17.59
CA GLU A 164 -15.54 -4.51 -16.77
C GLU A 164 -14.66 -5.41 -17.64
N LEU A 165 -15.25 -6.19 -18.53
CA LEU A 165 -14.50 -7.06 -19.46
C LEU A 165 -13.54 -6.27 -20.35
N LYS A 166 -13.96 -5.09 -20.83
CA LYS A 166 -13.11 -4.20 -21.64
C LYS A 166 -11.89 -3.71 -20.83
N VAL A 167 -12.10 -3.27 -19.59
CA VAL A 167 -11.01 -2.82 -18.73
C VAL A 167 -10.06 -3.98 -18.40
N ILE A 168 -10.60 -5.14 -18.01
CA ILE A 168 -9.81 -6.34 -17.70
C ILE A 168 -8.96 -6.74 -18.89
N ARG A 169 -9.53 -6.77 -20.10
CA ARG A 169 -8.81 -7.10 -21.33
C ARG A 169 -7.62 -6.18 -21.57
N GLN A 170 -7.82 -4.86 -21.39
CA GLN A 170 -6.74 -3.89 -21.53
C GLN A 170 -5.60 -4.11 -20.52
N LEU A 171 -5.94 -4.47 -19.28
CA LEU A 171 -4.96 -4.78 -18.24
C LEU A 171 -4.17 -6.05 -18.56
N VAL A 172 -4.87 -7.12 -18.97
CA VAL A 172 -4.25 -8.39 -19.37
C VAL A 172 -3.31 -8.23 -20.57
N LEU A 173 -3.69 -7.43 -21.56
CA LEU A 173 -2.86 -7.15 -22.73
C LEU A 173 -1.59 -6.34 -22.39
N LYS A 174 -1.67 -5.46 -21.38
CA LYS A 174 -0.54 -4.63 -20.93
C LYS A 174 0.45 -5.39 -20.03
N GLU A 175 0.05 -6.53 -19.49
CA GLU A 175 0.95 -7.33 -18.64
C GLU A 175 2.15 -7.80 -19.46
N THR A 176 3.35 -7.59 -18.94
CA THR A 176 4.61 -7.88 -19.64
C THR A 176 5.07 -9.30 -19.45
N ASP A 177 4.86 -9.87 -18.26
CA ASP A 177 5.23 -11.25 -17.97
C ASP A 177 4.10 -12.21 -18.38
N LYS A 178 4.13 -12.60 -19.64
CA LYS A 178 3.11 -13.49 -20.21
C LYS A 178 3.19 -14.92 -19.67
N GLU A 179 4.39 -15.39 -19.31
CA GLU A 179 4.55 -16.74 -18.78
C GLU A 179 3.96 -16.87 -17.38
N ALA A 180 4.31 -15.95 -16.47
CA ALA A 180 3.72 -15.90 -15.15
C ALA A 180 2.20 -15.66 -15.22
N LEU A 181 1.74 -14.81 -16.15
CA LEU A 181 0.32 -14.54 -16.35
C LEU A 181 -0.47 -15.82 -16.71
N VAL A 182 0.05 -16.65 -17.62
CA VAL A 182 -0.61 -17.90 -18.01
C VAL A 182 -0.69 -18.88 -16.85
N LYS A 183 0.42 -19.04 -16.09
CA LYS A 183 0.45 -19.89 -14.89
C LYS A 183 -0.56 -19.43 -13.85
N ASP A 184 -0.60 -18.13 -13.57
CA ASP A 184 -1.50 -17.54 -12.59
C ASP A 184 -2.97 -17.73 -12.98
N VAL A 185 -3.30 -17.52 -14.27
CA VAL A 185 -4.67 -17.72 -14.76
C VAL A 185 -5.10 -19.18 -14.57
N ASP A 186 -4.18 -20.14 -14.71
CA ASP A 186 -4.51 -21.55 -14.46
C ASP A 186 -4.77 -21.87 -12.99
N MET A 187 -4.24 -21.11 -12.06
CA MET A 187 -4.50 -21.23 -10.62
C MET A 187 -5.76 -20.49 -10.15
N MET A 188 -6.37 -19.64 -10.97
CA MET A 188 -7.57 -18.86 -10.61
C MET A 188 -8.79 -19.76 -10.34
N PRO A 189 -9.77 -19.26 -9.56
CA PRO A 189 -11.09 -19.88 -9.46
C PRO A 189 -11.71 -20.09 -10.83
N ALA A 190 -12.37 -21.25 -11.04
CA ALA A 190 -12.82 -21.73 -12.34
C ALA A 190 -13.66 -20.70 -13.14
N TRP A 191 -14.53 -19.95 -12.47
CA TRP A 191 -15.37 -18.95 -13.13
C TRP A 191 -14.56 -17.71 -13.60
N MET A 192 -13.55 -17.28 -12.82
CA MET A 192 -12.66 -16.19 -13.21
C MET A 192 -11.75 -16.60 -14.36
N LYS A 193 -11.22 -17.81 -14.30
CA LYS A 193 -10.44 -18.39 -15.39
C LYS A 193 -11.19 -18.39 -16.71
N ARG A 194 -12.50 -18.73 -16.71
CA ARG A 194 -13.32 -18.69 -17.92
C ARG A 194 -13.44 -17.30 -18.54
N ILE A 195 -13.34 -16.26 -17.71
CA ILE A 195 -13.36 -14.87 -18.17
C ILE A 195 -12.00 -14.45 -18.74
N ILE A 196 -10.91 -14.76 -18.04
CA ILE A 196 -9.58 -14.24 -18.36
C ILE A 196 -8.87 -15.04 -19.46
N LYS A 197 -9.01 -16.39 -19.45
CA LYS A 197 -8.27 -17.27 -20.37
C LYS A 197 -8.47 -16.91 -21.86
N PRO A 198 -9.66 -16.57 -22.35
CA PRO A 198 -9.85 -16.16 -23.75
C PRO A 198 -9.14 -14.85 -24.11
N MET A 199 -8.77 -14.03 -23.13
CA MET A 199 -8.11 -12.75 -23.35
C MET A 199 -6.58 -12.89 -23.52
N LEU A 200 -6.00 -14.06 -23.21
CA LEU A 200 -4.57 -14.34 -23.36
C LEU A 200 -4.16 -14.59 -24.81
N THR A 201 -5.09 -15.03 -25.64
CA THR A 201 -4.86 -15.46 -27.04
C THR A 201 -5.39 -14.48 -28.09
N ALA A 202 -5.84 -13.29 -27.65
CA ALA A 202 -6.50 -12.30 -28.53
C ALA A 202 -5.55 -11.16 -28.95
#